data_58cd72783310f32a5ab01a51b73cf87f
#
_entry.id   58cd72783310f32a5ab01a51b73cf87f
#
_cell.length_a   1.000
_cell.length_b   1.000
_cell.length_c   1.000
_cell.angle_alpha   90.00
_cell.angle_beta   90.00
_cell.angle_gamma   90.00
#
_symmetry.space_group_name_H-M   'P 1'
#
loop_
_entity.id
_entity.type
_entity.pdbx_description
1 polymer ?
#
loop_
_entity_poly.entity_id
_entity_poly.type
_entity_poly.pdbx_seq_one_letter_code
_entity_poly.pdbx_strand_id
1 'polypeptide(L)'
;LSSAASDVYKRQEKGSIGKAYGYQLGVKHQYKEGMMDQVDRVLFDLKNNPYSRRIMTNIYVHQDLHEMNLYPCAYSMTFNVTKEPGKDKLVLNAVLNQRSQDILAANNWNVCQYSLLLMMIAQACDMEAGELVHVIADCHIYDRHIPVIKELISRKPYPAPTVKLNPEIKDFYKFTTDDLIV
;
A
#
# COMPACT_ATOMS: atom_id res chain seq x y z
N LEU A 1 24.03 -7.48 -11.26
CA LEU A 1 23.82 -6.94 -9.91
C LEU A 1 25.08 -6.17 -9.52
N SER A 2 24.95 -4.90 -9.14
CA SER A 2 26.09 -4.10 -8.68
C SER A 2 26.66 -4.69 -7.38
N SER A 3 27.96 -4.49 -7.11
CA SER A 3 28.61 -4.92 -5.87
C SER A 3 27.87 -4.40 -4.62
N ALA A 4 27.34 -3.18 -4.68
CA ALA A 4 26.56 -2.59 -3.61
C ALA A 4 25.28 -3.39 -3.30
N ALA A 5 24.56 -3.91 -4.33
CA ALA A 5 23.39 -4.75 -4.12
C ALA A 5 23.75 -6.10 -3.46
N SER A 6 24.93 -6.67 -3.81
CA SER A 6 25.40 -7.92 -3.19
C SER A 6 25.81 -7.74 -1.72
N ASP A 7 26.34 -6.57 -1.36
CA ASP A 7 26.77 -6.28 0.03
C ASP A 7 25.58 -5.99 0.95
N VAL A 8 24.52 -5.37 0.45
CA VAL A 8 23.26 -5.20 1.16
C VAL A 8 22.59 -6.56 1.38
N TYR A 9 22.58 -7.42 0.37
CA TYR A 9 22.01 -8.77 0.45
C TYR A 9 22.69 -9.68 1.49
N LYS A 10 24.01 -9.48 1.72
CA LYS A 10 24.79 -10.26 2.69
C LYS A 10 24.54 -9.86 4.16
N ARG A 11 24.00 -8.68 4.41
CA ARG A 11 23.77 -8.15 5.77
C ARG A 11 22.42 -8.47 6.36
N GLN A 12 21.52 -9.10 5.60
CA GLN A 12 20.16 -9.35 6.03
C GLN A 12 19.94 -10.83 6.35
N GLU A 13 19.04 -11.08 7.29
CA GLU A 13 18.54 -12.42 7.55
C GLU A 13 17.89 -13.00 6.29
N LYS A 14 18.08 -14.30 6.06
CA LYS A 14 17.52 -15.00 4.90
C LYS A 14 16.00 -14.84 4.87
N GLY A 15 15.48 -14.30 3.78
CA GLY A 15 14.05 -14.04 3.59
C GLY A 15 13.56 -12.68 4.09
N SER A 16 14.45 -11.85 4.68
CA SER A 16 14.11 -10.47 5.08
C SER A 16 14.37 -9.48 3.95
N ILE A 17 13.53 -8.45 3.85
CA ILE A 17 13.77 -7.26 3.02
C ILE A 17 14.35 -6.08 3.82
N GLY A 18 14.75 -6.33 5.07
CA GLY A 18 15.25 -5.30 5.99
C GLY A 18 14.15 -4.40 6.53
N LYS A 19 14.53 -3.18 6.94
CA LYS A 19 13.61 -2.19 7.53
C LYS A 19 12.69 -1.50 6.51
N ALA A 20 12.27 -2.21 5.45
CA ALA A 20 11.43 -1.67 4.40
C ALA A 20 9.94 -2.02 4.60
N TYR A 21 9.06 -1.28 3.92
CA TYR A 21 7.62 -1.53 3.82
C TYR A 21 6.93 -1.87 5.15
N GLY A 22 6.57 -3.14 5.38
CA GLY A 22 5.83 -3.57 6.56
C GLY A 22 6.54 -3.27 7.88
N TYR A 23 7.88 -3.31 7.91
CA TYR A 23 8.65 -2.89 9.08
C TYR A 23 8.31 -1.44 9.46
N GLN A 24 8.39 -0.52 8.50
CA GLN A 24 8.11 0.90 8.75
C GLN A 24 6.65 1.18 9.14
N LEU A 25 5.71 0.40 8.63
CA LEU A 25 4.31 0.51 9.06
C LEU A 25 4.10 0.06 10.50
N GLY A 26 4.84 -0.97 10.94
CA GLY A 26 4.70 -1.59 12.27
C GLY A 26 5.58 -0.97 13.37
N VAL A 27 6.50 -0.07 13.05
CA VAL A 27 7.30 0.63 14.07
C VAL A 27 6.39 1.49 14.94
N LYS A 28 6.51 1.33 16.27
CA LYS A 28 5.74 2.14 17.22
C LYS A 28 6.35 3.53 17.37
N HIS A 29 5.51 4.53 17.26
CA HIS A 29 5.83 5.94 17.44
C HIS A 29 5.06 6.52 18.61
N GLN A 30 5.66 7.52 19.30
CA GLN A 30 4.98 8.25 20.36
C GLN A 30 4.07 9.32 19.74
N TYR A 31 2.78 9.18 19.97
CA TYR A 31 1.77 10.19 19.69
C TYR A 31 1.26 10.80 21.00
N LYS A 32 0.47 11.85 20.91
CA LYS A 32 -0.14 12.47 22.10
C LYS A 32 -1.04 11.51 22.86
N GLU A 33 -1.72 10.62 22.11
CA GLU A 33 -2.67 9.65 22.61
C GLU A 33 -2.00 8.34 23.12
N GLY A 34 -0.70 8.13 22.85
CA GLY A 34 0.05 6.97 23.27
C GLY A 34 0.95 6.40 22.17
N MET A 35 1.49 5.20 22.44
CA MET A 35 2.33 4.48 21.48
C MET A 35 1.48 3.74 20.45
N MET A 36 1.64 4.06 19.18
CA MET A 36 0.94 3.44 18.06
C MET A 36 1.91 3.25 16.89
N ASP A 37 1.70 2.23 16.07
CA ASP A 37 2.31 2.20 14.75
C ASP A 37 1.49 3.03 13.75
N GLN A 38 1.96 3.11 12.51
CA GLN A 38 1.31 3.97 11.53
C GLN A 38 -0.09 3.46 11.14
N VAL A 39 -0.32 2.15 11.14
CA VAL A 39 -1.64 1.56 10.83
C VAL A 39 -2.61 1.83 11.98
N ASP A 40 -2.20 1.57 13.23
CA ASP A 40 -2.98 1.91 14.42
C ASP A 40 -3.36 3.39 14.44
N ARG A 41 -2.41 4.27 14.06
CA ARG A 41 -2.65 5.72 13.99
C ARG A 41 -3.71 6.06 12.94
N VAL A 42 -3.62 5.48 11.74
CA VAL A 42 -4.63 5.68 10.69
C VAL A 42 -6.00 5.21 11.14
N LEU A 43 -6.10 4.01 11.72
CA LEU A 43 -7.36 3.47 12.23
C LEU A 43 -7.95 4.34 13.35
N PHE A 44 -7.10 4.81 14.26
CA PHE A 44 -7.51 5.72 15.34
C PHE A 44 -8.07 7.02 14.79
N ASP A 45 -7.35 7.68 13.87
CA ASP A 45 -7.77 8.96 13.30
C ASP A 45 -9.06 8.82 12.48
N LEU A 46 -9.19 7.78 11.66
CA LEU A 46 -10.41 7.53 10.88
C LEU A 46 -11.64 7.31 11.76
N LYS A 47 -11.50 6.63 12.90
CA LYS A 47 -12.61 6.39 13.84
C LYS A 47 -12.98 7.61 14.68
N ASN A 48 -12.02 8.48 15.00
CA ASN A 48 -12.25 9.62 15.90
C ASN A 48 -12.41 10.96 15.18
N ASN A 49 -11.76 11.14 14.03
CA ASN A 49 -11.83 12.36 13.23
C ASN A 49 -11.66 12.04 11.73
N PRO A 50 -12.63 11.40 11.09
CA PRO A 50 -12.52 10.88 9.72
C PRO A 50 -12.20 11.97 8.67
N TYR A 51 -12.58 13.21 8.90
CA TYR A 51 -12.33 14.32 7.98
C TYR A 51 -10.98 15.03 8.23
N SER A 52 -10.12 14.46 9.08
CA SER A 52 -8.77 14.98 9.29
C SER A 52 -7.94 14.92 8.00
N ARG A 53 -7.22 15.99 7.68
CA ARG A 53 -6.30 16.08 6.55
C ARG A 53 -4.88 15.61 6.89
N ARG A 54 -4.71 14.89 8.02
CA ARG A 54 -3.43 14.45 8.57
C ARG A 54 -3.30 12.93 8.60
N ILE A 55 -4.27 12.22 8.02
CA ILE A 55 -4.32 10.76 8.02
C ILE A 55 -3.44 10.26 6.89
N MET A 56 -2.27 9.74 7.23
CA MET A 56 -1.30 9.26 6.25
C MET A 56 -0.32 8.27 6.84
N THR A 57 0.31 7.49 5.95
CA THR A 57 1.49 6.68 6.23
C THR A 57 2.67 7.17 5.41
N ASN A 58 3.89 7.01 5.94
CA ASN A 58 5.13 7.27 5.23
C ASN A 58 6.18 6.24 5.61
N ILE A 59 6.69 5.54 4.61
CA ILE A 59 7.64 4.43 4.81
C ILE A 59 9.03 4.72 4.24
N TYR A 60 9.26 5.93 3.70
CA TYR A 60 10.58 6.36 3.24
C TYR A 60 11.32 7.07 4.36
N VAL A 61 11.92 6.28 5.25
CA VAL A 61 12.60 6.76 6.45
C VAL A 61 14.10 6.81 6.19
N HIS A 62 14.65 8.01 5.98
CA HIS A 62 16.03 8.23 5.55
C HIS A 62 17.09 7.58 6.46
N GLN A 63 16.85 7.61 7.77
CA GLN A 63 17.78 7.02 8.75
C GLN A 63 17.92 5.49 8.62
N ASP A 64 16.92 4.82 8.07
CA ASP A 64 16.87 3.36 7.94
C ASP A 64 17.16 2.85 6.51
N LEU A 65 17.37 3.75 5.53
CA LEU A 65 17.58 3.35 4.13
C LEU A 65 18.73 2.38 3.95
N HIS A 66 19.80 2.54 4.73
CA HIS A 66 21.00 1.68 4.67
C HIS A 66 20.75 0.24 5.13
N GLU A 67 19.63 -0.02 5.82
CA GLU A 67 19.20 -1.34 6.27
C GLU A 67 18.08 -1.93 5.38
N MET A 68 17.76 -1.29 4.27
CA MET A 68 16.75 -1.76 3.32
C MET A 68 17.41 -2.42 2.11
N ASN A 69 16.89 -3.56 1.68
CA ASN A 69 17.32 -4.22 0.44
C ASN A 69 17.02 -3.38 -0.79
N LEU A 70 15.88 -2.72 -0.77
CA LEU A 70 15.39 -1.85 -1.82
C LEU A 70 14.67 -0.67 -1.16
N TYR A 71 15.04 0.53 -1.53
CA TYR A 71 14.35 1.73 -1.07
C TYR A 71 12.88 1.72 -1.54
N PRO A 72 11.92 2.05 -0.67
CA PRO A 72 10.51 1.99 -1.02
C PRO A 72 10.20 2.77 -2.30
N CYS A 73 9.59 2.10 -3.28
CA CYS A 73 9.10 2.72 -4.49
C CYS A 73 7.80 3.48 -4.20
N ALA A 74 6.78 2.79 -3.70
CA ALA A 74 5.62 3.39 -3.07
C ALA A 74 6.02 3.82 -1.66
N TYR A 75 5.90 5.10 -1.34
CA TYR A 75 6.51 5.65 -0.13
C TYR A 75 5.54 6.34 0.83
N SER A 76 4.41 6.81 0.37
CA SER A 76 3.39 7.40 1.24
C SER A 76 1.99 7.15 0.72
N MET A 77 1.05 7.02 1.64
CA MET A 77 -0.38 6.90 1.35
C MET A 77 -1.14 7.90 2.21
N THR A 78 -1.87 8.80 1.59
CA THR A 78 -2.68 9.80 2.26
C THR A 78 -4.14 9.44 2.11
N PHE A 79 -4.89 9.47 3.20
CA PHE A 79 -6.31 9.11 3.23
C PHE A 79 -7.19 10.32 3.32
N ASN A 80 -8.32 10.28 2.66
CA ASN A 80 -9.39 11.25 2.84
C ASN A 80 -10.75 10.57 2.80
N VAL A 81 -11.71 11.17 3.50
CA VAL A 81 -13.06 10.63 3.62
C VAL A 81 -14.06 11.57 2.97
N THR A 82 -14.97 11.01 2.20
CA THR A 82 -16.09 11.71 1.59
C THR A 82 -17.42 11.14 2.06
N LYS A 83 -18.46 11.96 2.03
CA LYS A 83 -19.85 11.52 2.18
C LYS A 83 -20.54 11.70 0.83
N GLU A 84 -20.86 10.61 0.19
CA GLU A 84 -21.53 10.63 -1.10
C GLU A 84 -23.07 10.72 -0.92
N PRO A 85 -23.75 11.48 -1.77
CA PRO A 85 -25.21 11.53 -1.73
C PRO A 85 -25.83 10.15 -1.93
N GLY A 86 -26.79 9.78 -1.09
CA GLY A 86 -27.49 8.50 -1.17
C GLY A 86 -26.77 7.30 -0.58
N LYS A 87 -25.53 7.48 -0.07
CA LYS A 87 -24.85 6.43 0.66
C LYS A 87 -25.02 6.60 2.18
N ASP A 88 -25.24 5.50 2.88
CA ASP A 88 -25.37 5.50 4.34
C ASP A 88 -24.00 5.64 5.01
N LYS A 89 -22.99 4.98 4.46
CA LYS A 89 -21.62 4.97 4.99
C LYS A 89 -20.76 6.09 4.41
N LEU A 90 -19.71 6.43 5.15
CA LEU A 90 -18.61 7.26 4.67
C LEU A 90 -17.79 6.45 3.66
N VAL A 91 -17.16 7.14 2.71
CA VAL A 91 -16.30 6.56 1.68
C VAL A 91 -14.86 6.94 1.96
N LEU A 92 -14.00 5.95 2.11
CA LEU A 92 -12.57 6.12 2.31
C LEU A 92 -11.84 6.08 0.97
N ASN A 93 -11.18 7.18 0.62
CA ASN A 93 -10.34 7.31 -0.56
C ASN A 93 -8.87 7.42 -0.14
N ALA A 94 -7.96 7.14 -1.07
CA ALA A 94 -6.54 7.32 -0.81
C ALA A 94 -5.77 7.81 -2.03
N VAL A 95 -4.68 8.54 -1.77
CA VAL A 95 -3.65 8.89 -2.75
C VAL A 95 -2.38 8.15 -2.40
N LEU A 96 -1.92 7.27 -3.28
CA LEU A 96 -0.65 6.57 -3.18
C LEU A 96 0.41 7.35 -3.97
N ASN A 97 1.50 7.75 -3.30
CA ASN A 97 2.64 8.37 -3.95
C ASN A 97 3.76 7.34 -4.15
N GLN A 98 4.20 7.22 -5.38
CA GLN A 98 5.25 6.30 -5.79
C GLN A 98 6.32 7.04 -6.60
N ARG A 99 7.60 6.86 -6.23
CA ARG A 99 8.72 7.53 -6.90
C ARG A 99 9.18 6.83 -8.17
N SER A 100 8.94 5.53 -8.29
CA SER A 100 9.45 4.70 -9.39
C SER A 100 8.58 3.48 -9.58
N GLN A 101 8.24 3.17 -10.85
CA GLN A 101 7.36 2.06 -11.21
C GLN A 101 7.86 1.34 -12.46
N ASP A 102 8.30 0.10 -12.29
CA ASP A 102 8.44 -0.85 -13.41
C ASP A 102 7.04 -1.38 -13.78
N ILE A 103 6.55 -0.96 -14.94
CA ILE A 103 5.18 -1.27 -15.37
C ILE A 103 4.96 -2.77 -15.54
N LEU A 104 5.92 -3.49 -16.12
CA LEU A 104 5.74 -4.92 -16.35
C LEU A 104 5.86 -5.73 -15.06
N ALA A 105 6.91 -5.47 -14.28
CA ALA A 105 7.26 -6.35 -13.16
C ALA A 105 6.50 -6.03 -11.87
N ALA A 106 6.16 -4.77 -11.60
CA ALA A 106 5.73 -4.35 -10.27
C ALA A 106 4.38 -3.62 -10.21
N ASN A 107 3.87 -3.06 -11.32
CA ASN A 107 2.67 -2.23 -11.26
C ASN A 107 1.46 -2.97 -10.68
N ASN A 108 1.17 -4.16 -11.17
CA ASN A 108 0.02 -4.94 -10.71
C ASN A 108 0.12 -5.30 -9.22
N TRP A 109 1.32 -5.64 -8.76
CA TRP A 109 1.58 -5.94 -7.35
C TRP A 109 1.31 -4.73 -6.46
N ASN A 110 1.83 -3.56 -6.83
CA ASN A 110 1.63 -2.34 -6.04
C ASN A 110 0.15 -1.94 -6.02
N VAL A 111 -0.52 -1.93 -7.16
CA VAL A 111 -1.95 -1.56 -7.23
C VAL A 111 -2.79 -2.52 -6.39
N CYS A 112 -2.62 -3.84 -6.53
CA CYS A 112 -3.36 -4.82 -5.74
C CYS A 112 -3.09 -4.67 -4.24
N GLN A 113 -1.82 -4.53 -3.84
CA GLN A 113 -1.42 -4.41 -2.45
C GLN A 113 -2.09 -3.20 -1.77
N TYR A 114 -2.00 -2.03 -2.38
CA TYR A 114 -2.54 -0.82 -1.78
C TYR A 114 -4.06 -0.68 -1.91
N SER A 115 -4.67 -1.28 -2.93
CA SER A 115 -6.12 -1.40 -3.02
C SER A 115 -6.67 -2.29 -1.91
N LEU A 116 -6.04 -3.44 -1.65
CA LEU A 116 -6.41 -4.32 -0.54
C LEU A 116 -6.23 -3.61 0.81
N LEU A 117 -5.12 -2.90 1.01
CA LEU A 117 -4.89 -2.13 2.22
C LEU A 117 -6.02 -1.09 2.45
N LEU A 118 -6.41 -0.37 1.40
CA LEU A 118 -7.53 0.58 1.45
C LEU A 118 -8.83 -0.12 1.84
N MET A 119 -9.15 -1.25 1.21
CA MET A 119 -10.37 -2.02 1.51
C MET A 119 -10.40 -2.54 2.96
N MET A 120 -9.28 -3.09 3.45
CA MET A 120 -9.17 -3.59 4.82
C MET A 120 -9.34 -2.48 5.86
N ILE A 121 -8.70 -1.33 5.65
CA ILE A 121 -8.83 -0.15 6.52
C ILE A 121 -10.27 0.38 6.50
N ALA A 122 -10.87 0.51 5.32
CA ALA A 122 -12.25 0.97 5.19
C ALA A 122 -13.21 0.06 5.96
N GLN A 123 -13.11 -1.26 5.77
CA GLN A 123 -13.95 -2.22 6.48
C GLN A 123 -13.74 -2.20 7.99
N ALA A 124 -12.49 -2.08 8.46
CA ALA A 124 -12.17 -1.99 9.90
C ALA A 124 -12.68 -0.69 10.55
N CYS A 125 -12.95 0.33 9.73
CA CYS A 125 -13.51 1.62 10.18
C CYS A 125 -15.01 1.78 9.86
N ASP A 126 -15.69 0.72 9.43
CA ASP A 126 -17.09 0.71 8.99
C ASP A 126 -17.39 1.74 7.87
N MET A 127 -16.47 1.86 6.92
CA MET A 127 -16.56 2.71 5.74
C MET A 127 -16.63 1.85 4.47
N GLU A 128 -17.06 2.46 3.36
CA GLU A 128 -16.90 1.87 2.02
C GLU A 128 -15.52 2.24 1.47
N ALA A 129 -14.87 1.31 0.77
CA ALA A 129 -13.67 1.63 0.00
C ALA A 129 -14.05 2.43 -1.24
N GLY A 130 -13.44 3.58 -1.43
CA GLY A 130 -13.62 4.46 -2.56
C GLY A 130 -12.49 4.33 -3.59
N GLU A 131 -11.93 5.45 -4.00
CA GLU A 131 -10.90 5.52 -5.04
C GLU A 131 -9.49 5.43 -4.47
N LEU A 132 -8.62 4.72 -5.18
CA LEU A 132 -7.17 4.78 -5.00
C LEU A 132 -6.56 5.56 -6.17
N VAL A 133 -6.11 6.78 -5.91
CA VAL A 133 -5.35 7.58 -6.88
C VAL A 133 -3.88 7.22 -6.75
N HIS A 134 -3.29 6.67 -7.82
CA HIS A 134 -1.89 6.26 -7.84
C HIS A 134 -1.05 7.28 -8.60
N VAL A 135 -0.23 8.04 -7.88
CA VAL A 135 0.67 9.07 -8.43
C VAL A 135 2.06 8.48 -8.57
N ILE A 136 2.57 8.44 -9.79
CA ILE A 136 3.87 7.85 -10.13
C ILE A 136 4.77 8.93 -10.72
N ALA A 137 5.93 9.16 -10.10
CA ALA A 137 6.88 10.17 -10.57
C ALA A 137 7.69 9.67 -11.78
N ASP A 138 8.19 8.43 -11.72
CA ASP A 138 8.94 7.78 -12.81
C ASP A 138 8.24 6.46 -13.16
N CYS A 139 7.54 6.45 -14.27
CA CYS A 139 6.85 5.29 -14.84
C CYS A 139 7.64 4.80 -16.05
N HIS A 140 8.22 3.60 -15.97
CA HIS A 140 9.15 3.11 -16.98
C HIS A 140 8.93 1.66 -17.39
N ILE A 141 9.46 1.34 -18.56
CA ILE A 141 9.58 -0.02 -19.11
C ILE A 141 11.05 -0.25 -19.45
N TYR A 142 11.67 -1.29 -18.89
CA TYR A 142 13.03 -1.68 -19.26
C TYR A 142 13.10 -2.16 -20.71
N ASP A 143 14.19 -1.87 -21.43
CA ASP A 143 14.38 -2.25 -22.83
C ASP A 143 14.12 -3.75 -23.06
N ARG A 144 14.61 -4.60 -22.17
CA ARG A 144 14.39 -6.05 -22.21
C ARG A 144 12.92 -6.47 -22.10
N HIS A 145 12.05 -5.60 -21.58
CA HIS A 145 10.63 -5.86 -21.39
C HIS A 145 9.77 -5.39 -22.58
N ILE A 146 10.32 -4.60 -23.50
CA ILE A 146 9.59 -4.03 -24.65
C ILE A 146 8.90 -5.13 -25.50
N PRO A 147 9.57 -6.23 -25.88
CA PRO A 147 8.89 -7.28 -26.66
C PRO A 147 7.69 -7.89 -25.91
N VAL A 148 7.85 -8.13 -24.61
CA VAL A 148 6.80 -8.72 -23.75
C VAL A 148 5.62 -7.76 -23.59
N ILE A 149 5.88 -6.46 -23.40
CA ILE A 149 4.82 -5.45 -23.31
C ILE A 149 4.05 -5.33 -24.64
N LYS A 150 4.76 -5.35 -25.78
CA LYS A 150 4.11 -5.34 -27.10
C LYS A 150 3.18 -6.53 -27.29
N GLU A 151 3.58 -7.72 -26.86
CA GLU A 151 2.71 -8.89 -26.89
C GLU A 151 1.52 -8.74 -25.93
N LEU A 152 1.76 -8.27 -24.70
CA LEU A 152 0.72 -8.07 -23.69
C LEU A 152 -0.40 -7.14 -24.19
N ILE A 153 -0.05 -5.97 -24.73
CA ILE A 153 -1.03 -4.99 -25.20
C ILE A 153 -1.74 -5.43 -26.49
N SER A 154 -1.20 -6.40 -27.23
CA SER A 154 -1.86 -6.98 -28.40
C SER A 154 -2.94 -7.99 -28.06
N ARG A 155 -2.95 -8.52 -26.83
CA ARG A 155 -3.92 -9.52 -26.37
C ARG A 155 -5.26 -8.87 -26.04
N LYS A 156 -6.34 -9.61 -26.25
CA LYS A 156 -7.65 -9.20 -25.77
C LYS A 156 -7.65 -9.19 -24.23
N PRO A 157 -8.07 -8.09 -23.59
CA PRO A 157 -8.15 -8.07 -22.14
C PRO A 157 -9.22 -9.04 -21.61
N TYR A 158 -8.94 -9.67 -20.49
CA TYR A 158 -9.93 -10.40 -19.73
C TYR A 158 -10.84 -9.45 -18.96
N PRO A 159 -12.03 -9.88 -18.49
CA PRO A 159 -12.81 -9.12 -17.53
C PRO A 159 -11.98 -8.78 -16.30
N ALA A 160 -12.15 -7.58 -15.76
CA ALA A 160 -11.47 -7.20 -14.53
C ALA A 160 -11.92 -8.12 -13.38
N PRO A 161 -10.98 -8.66 -12.58
CA PRO A 161 -11.34 -9.45 -11.40
C PRO A 161 -12.04 -8.57 -10.37
N THR A 162 -12.96 -9.18 -9.62
CA THR A 162 -13.59 -8.54 -8.47
C THR A 162 -13.06 -9.17 -7.20
N VAL A 163 -12.75 -8.35 -6.21
CA VAL A 163 -12.28 -8.82 -4.89
C VAL A 163 -13.26 -8.35 -3.83
N LYS A 164 -13.62 -9.26 -2.93
CA LYS A 164 -14.42 -8.95 -1.74
C LYS A 164 -13.68 -9.43 -0.50
N LEU A 165 -13.85 -8.71 0.59
CA LEU A 165 -13.36 -9.15 1.89
C LEU A 165 -14.48 -9.89 2.64
N ASN A 166 -14.12 -10.86 3.46
CA ASN A 166 -15.04 -11.50 4.38
C ASN A 166 -15.69 -10.42 5.28
N PRO A 167 -17.02 -10.21 5.19
CA PRO A 167 -17.69 -9.11 5.89
C PRO A 167 -17.71 -9.26 7.42
N GLU A 168 -17.44 -10.46 7.93
CA GLU A 168 -17.42 -10.73 9.37
C GLU A 168 -16.16 -10.18 10.06
N ILE A 169 -15.08 -9.96 9.32
CA ILE A 169 -13.82 -9.45 9.87
C ILE A 169 -13.90 -7.93 10.02
N LYS A 170 -13.88 -7.44 11.27
CA LYS A 170 -13.91 -6.01 11.63
C LYS A 170 -12.62 -5.52 12.29
N ASP A 171 -11.73 -6.42 12.61
CA ASP A 171 -10.41 -6.12 13.17
C ASP A 171 -9.37 -6.23 12.06
N PHE A 172 -8.64 -5.13 11.81
CA PHE A 172 -7.64 -5.07 10.76
C PHE A 172 -6.60 -6.20 10.84
N TYR A 173 -6.19 -6.55 12.05
CA TYR A 173 -5.13 -7.56 12.27
C TYR A 173 -5.62 -9.02 12.23
N LYS A 174 -6.92 -9.23 12.01
CA LYS A 174 -7.51 -10.57 11.88
C LYS A 174 -7.73 -11.02 10.44
N PHE A 175 -7.48 -10.15 9.47
CA PHE A 175 -7.54 -10.55 8.07
C PHE A 175 -6.46 -11.57 7.75
N THR A 176 -6.84 -12.62 7.04
CA THR A 176 -5.99 -13.66 6.49
C THR A 176 -6.18 -13.77 4.99
N THR A 177 -5.37 -14.57 4.31
CA THR A 177 -5.55 -14.87 2.87
C THR A 177 -6.89 -15.53 2.56
N ASP A 178 -7.45 -16.28 3.49
CA ASP A 178 -8.72 -16.99 3.32
C ASP A 178 -9.93 -16.05 3.36
N ASP A 179 -9.73 -14.81 3.82
CA ASP A 179 -10.76 -13.78 3.87
C ASP A 179 -10.89 -12.97 2.56
N LEU A 180 -10.05 -13.29 1.56
CA LEU A 180 -10.08 -12.70 0.23
C LEU A 180 -10.89 -13.58 -0.71
N ILE A 181 -12.02 -13.07 -1.20
CA ILE A 181 -12.91 -13.75 -2.15
C ILE A 181 -12.69 -13.11 -3.52
N VAL A 182 -12.08 -13.85 -4.43
CA VAL A 182 -11.75 -13.42 -5.80
C VAL A 182 -12.72 -14.02 -6.80
#